data_02c00436744b49fb9a5a7be9e5f18e6a
#
_entry.id   02c00436744b49fb9a5a7be9e5f18e6a
#
_cell.length_a   1.000
_cell.length_b   1.000
_cell.length_c   1.000
_cell.angle_alpha   90.00
_cell.angle_beta   90.00
_cell.angle_gamma   90.00
#
_symmetry.space_group_name_H-M   'P 1'
#
loop_
_entity.id
_entity.type
_entity.pdbx_description
1 polymer ?
#
loop_
_entity_poly.entity_id
_entity_poly.type
_entity_poly.pdbx_seq_one_letter_code
_entity_poly.pdbx_strand_id
1 'polypeptide(L)'
;VTAIDIQDATDADVDGIVAVALATGQDEEWGGADPAYCAHLIAHGHLVVARRNGLITGYGATLLIGEGASAVSMLCDLFVHPRCHGLGIGQAMLGTLWRGEPRRMTFSSQHPHALPLYTRAGLDAWWPLLYLAGEVRKLGPADGWTTVSGTPERVAALEQQWTGADRGADHRAWAARPGGQSVEVRRGGDVLAAGTVAGAGPEFGLAHMAVAAHASDDDAADAVITALAGLDPPDGRARVCLPGPHPAVRPLLAAGWRNDAVDLFMATDPGIIDPRRAVPSPPMA
;
A
#
# COMPACT_ATOMS: atom_id res chain seq x y z
N VAL A 1 20.49 1.12 -31.21
CA VAL A 1 19.68 0.94 -29.99
C VAL A 1 19.12 2.30 -29.67
N THR A 2 17.78 2.46 -29.79
CA THR A 2 17.13 3.74 -29.41
C THR A 2 17.34 3.95 -27.92
N ALA A 3 17.87 5.10 -27.54
CA ALA A 3 18.08 5.43 -26.12
C ALA A 3 16.75 5.42 -25.37
N ILE A 4 16.74 4.87 -24.16
CA ILE A 4 15.64 4.97 -23.22
C ILE A 4 15.79 6.33 -22.55
N ASP A 5 14.76 7.15 -22.64
CA ASP A 5 14.70 8.47 -22.00
C ASP A 5 13.78 8.37 -20.78
N ILE A 6 14.32 8.64 -19.58
CA ILE A 6 13.58 8.62 -18.32
C ILE A 6 13.46 10.05 -17.82
N GLN A 7 12.24 10.48 -17.59
CA GLN A 7 11.88 11.85 -17.19
C GLN A 7 10.90 11.82 -16.02
N ASP A 8 10.90 12.87 -15.21
CA ASP A 8 9.86 13.09 -14.22
C ASP A 8 8.52 13.24 -14.95
N ALA A 9 7.50 12.59 -14.41
CA ALA A 9 6.15 12.64 -14.96
C ALA A 9 5.48 13.96 -14.61
N THR A 10 4.58 14.37 -15.49
CA THR A 10 3.72 15.55 -15.33
C THR A 10 2.26 15.14 -15.56
N ASP A 11 1.32 16.05 -15.27
CA ASP A 11 -0.11 15.80 -15.54
C ASP A 11 -0.39 15.45 -17.01
N ALA A 12 0.44 15.96 -17.94
CA ALA A 12 0.33 15.64 -19.36
C ALA A 12 0.66 14.19 -19.71
N ASP A 13 1.27 13.44 -18.78
CA ASP A 13 1.70 12.06 -18.97
C ASP A 13 0.67 11.03 -18.46
N VAL A 14 -0.34 11.48 -17.71
CA VAL A 14 -1.32 10.61 -17.04
C VAL A 14 -1.99 9.66 -18.02
N ASP A 15 -2.47 10.12 -19.17
CA ASP A 15 -3.10 9.26 -20.19
C ASP A 15 -2.15 8.17 -20.69
N GLY A 16 -0.87 8.49 -20.85
CA GLY A 16 0.15 7.53 -21.27
C GLY A 16 0.50 6.53 -20.18
N ILE A 17 0.49 6.94 -18.91
CA ILE A 17 0.68 6.07 -17.74
C ILE A 17 -0.49 5.09 -17.65
N VAL A 18 -1.73 5.60 -17.70
CA VAL A 18 -2.96 4.78 -17.72
C VAL A 18 -2.92 3.74 -18.85
N ALA A 19 -2.49 4.13 -20.05
CA ALA A 19 -2.37 3.18 -21.16
C ALA A 19 -1.36 2.05 -20.88
N VAL A 20 -0.24 2.33 -20.23
CA VAL A 20 0.74 1.31 -19.80
C VAL A 20 0.16 0.44 -18.69
N ALA A 21 -0.49 1.04 -17.68
CA ALA A 21 -1.13 0.32 -16.59
C ALA A 21 -2.15 -0.70 -17.11
N LEU A 22 -3.08 -0.28 -17.97
CA LEU A 22 -4.06 -1.17 -18.59
C LEU A 22 -3.40 -2.27 -19.44
N ALA A 23 -2.33 -1.95 -20.16
CA ALA A 23 -1.60 -2.94 -20.96
C ALA A 23 -0.88 -3.99 -20.10
N THR A 24 -0.66 -3.71 -18.82
CA THR A 24 -0.05 -4.64 -17.84
C THR A 24 -1.07 -5.30 -16.92
N GLY A 25 -2.37 -5.07 -17.15
CA GLY A 25 -3.46 -5.66 -16.36
C GLY A 25 -3.72 -4.93 -15.03
N GLN A 26 -3.27 -3.68 -14.90
CA GLN A 26 -3.53 -2.84 -13.74
C GLN A 26 -4.80 -2.02 -13.98
N ASP A 27 -5.95 -2.65 -13.86
CA ASP A 27 -7.28 -2.05 -14.01
C ASP A 27 -8.01 -1.84 -12.67
N GLU A 28 -7.33 -2.10 -11.56
CA GLU A 28 -7.86 -1.95 -10.21
C GLU A 28 -8.00 -0.47 -9.83
N GLU A 29 -9.00 -0.19 -9.00
CA GLU A 29 -9.10 1.11 -8.34
C GLU A 29 -7.84 1.39 -7.52
N TRP A 30 -7.34 2.63 -7.63
CA TRP A 30 -6.14 3.06 -6.92
C TRP A 30 -4.86 2.32 -7.34
N GLY A 31 -4.73 2.15 -8.63
CA GLY A 31 -3.52 1.70 -9.29
C GLY A 31 -3.14 2.66 -10.40
N GLY A 32 -2.11 2.38 -11.16
CA GLY A 32 -1.64 3.23 -12.27
C GLY A 32 -2.68 3.51 -13.36
N ALA A 33 -3.80 2.79 -13.39
CA ALA A 33 -4.93 3.09 -14.26
C ALA A 33 -5.90 4.14 -13.69
N ASP A 34 -5.75 4.54 -12.41
CA ASP A 34 -6.55 5.59 -11.79
C ASP A 34 -5.84 6.96 -11.92
N PRO A 35 -6.41 7.95 -12.66
CA PRO A 35 -5.81 9.28 -12.79
C PRO A 35 -5.63 10.01 -11.45
N ALA A 36 -6.50 9.77 -10.46
CA ALA A 36 -6.40 10.39 -9.14
C ALA A 36 -5.20 9.85 -8.35
N TYR A 37 -4.91 8.56 -8.47
CA TYR A 37 -3.70 7.96 -7.93
C TYR A 37 -2.44 8.50 -8.60
N CYS A 38 -2.42 8.61 -9.93
CA CYS A 38 -1.30 9.21 -10.66
C CYS A 38 -1.07 10.66 -10.21
N ALA A 39 -2.13 11.47 -10.08
CA ALA A 39 -2.04 12.84 -9.60
C ALA A 39 -1.49 12.92 -8.16
N HIS A 40 -1.89 12.01 -7.27
CA HIS A 40 -1.34 11.92 -5.92
C HIS A 40 0.17 11.65 -5.94
N LEU A 41 0.62 10.67 -6.74
CA LEU A 41 2.05 10.34 -6.87
C LEU A 41 2.88 11.48 -7.50
N ILE A 42 2.32 12.22 -8.45
CA ILE A 42 2.97 13.41 -9.03
C ILE A 42 3.12 14.52 -7.97
N ALA A 43 2.09 14.72 -7.14
CA ALA A 43 2.07 15.80 -6.15
C ALA A 43 2.89 15.50 -4.89
N HIS A 44 2.99 14.24 -4.47
CA HIS A 44 3.52 13.86 -3.16
C HIS A 44 4.64 12.83 -3.22
N GLY A 45 4.91 12.24 -4.39
CA GLY A 45 5.93 11.24 -4.62
C GLY A 45 6.96 11.66 -5.65
N HIS A 46 7.64 10.66 -6.19
CA HIS A 46 8.53 10.78 -7.34
C HIS A 46 8.06 9.81 -8.41
N LEU A 47 7.31 10.28 -9.39
CA LEU A 47 6.79 9.50 -10.51
C LEU A 47 7.63 9.77 -11.76
N VAL A 48 8.16 8.72 -12.38
CA VAL A 48 8.93 8.82 -13.64
C VAL A 48 8.26 8.06 -14.76
N VAL A 49 8.45 8.52 -15.98
CA VAL A 49 8.07 7.83 -17.20
C VAL A 49 9.30 7.48 -18.06
N ALA A 50 9.28 6.28 -18.65
CA ALA A 50 10.26 5.88 -19.65
C ALA A 50 9.66 6.06 -21.04
N ARG A 51 10.36 6.86 -21.91
CA ARG A 51 9.93 7.12 -23.28
C ARG A 51 10.83 6.44 -24.30
N ARG A 52 10.21 5.97 -25.36
CA ARG A 52 10.89 5.45 -26.53
C ARG A 52 10.15 5.92 -27.79
N ASN A 53 10.84 6.59 -28.70
CA ASN A 53 10.22 7.20 -29.89
C ASN A 53 9.05 8.14 -29.56
N GLY A 54 9.14 8.88 -28.46
CA GLY A 54 8.10 9.80 -27.99
C GLY A 54 6.91 9.18 -27.27
N LEU A 55 6.82 7.83 -27.22
CA LEU A 55 5.73 7.11 -26.54
C LEU A 55 6.17 6.67 -25.15
N ILE A 56 5.28 6.74 -24.15
CA ILE A 56 5.50 6.18 -22.82
C ILE A 56 5.46 4.65 -22.94
N THR A 57 6.52 4.01 -22.50
CA THR A 57 6.72 2.56 -22.54
C THR A 57 6.88 1.92 -21.17
N GLY A 58 6.88 2.73 -20.12
CA GLY A 58 6.92 2.30 -18.73
C GLY A 58 6.76 3.49 -17.81
N TYR A 59 6.37 3.24 -16.59
CA TYR A 59 6.34 4.20 -15.50
C TYR A 59 6.74 3.53 -14.19
N GLY A 60 7.19 4.32 -13.24
CA GLY A 60 7.47 3.86 -11.89
C GLY A 60 7.37 5.02 -10.92
N ALA A 61 7.04 4.72 -9.67
CA ALA A 61 6.82 5.71 -8.65
C ALA A 61 7.34 5.30 -7.30
N THR A 62 7.83 6.27 -6.54
CA THR A 62 8.16 6.11 -5.11
C THR A 62 7.45 7.16 -4.28
N LEU A 63 7.13 6.78 -3.03
CA LEU A 63 6.77 7.71 -1.94
C LEU A 63 7.88 7.72 -0.91
N LEU A 64 8.13 8.88 -0.31
CA LEU A 64 9.04 9.02 0.82
C LEU A 64 8.22 8.98 2.10
N ILE A 65 8.45 8.00 2.95
CA ILE A 65 7.75 7.79 4.22
C ILE A 65 8.69 8.19 5.36
N GLY A 66 8.26 9.11 6.21
CA GLY A 66 9.07 9.65 7.30
C GLY A 66 10.04 10.74 6.84
N GLU A 67 10.92 11.18 7.74
CA GLU A 67 11.84 12.30 7.51
C GLU A 67 13.28 11.98 7.91
N GLY A 68 14.22 12.72 7.33
CA GLY A 68 15.64 12.67 7.68
C GLY A 68 16.26 11.29 7.49
N ALA A 69 17.10 10.86 8.43
CA ALA A 69 17.81 9.57 8.34
C ALA A 69 16.89 8.34 8.49
N SER A 70 15.68 8.52 9.02
CA SER A 70 14.68 7.44 9.14
C SER A 70 13.79 7.30 7.91
N ALA A 71 13.83 8.26 6.97
CA ALA A 71 13.02 8.23 5.77
C ALA A 71 13.26 6.95 4.96
N VAL A 72 12.18 6.42 4.41
CA VAL A 72 12.15 5.20 3.60
C VAL A 72 11.55 5.52 2.23
N SER A 73 12.29 5.22 1.17
CA SER A 73 11.74 5.30 -0.19
C SER A 73 11.00 4.01 -0.52
N MET A 74 9.69 4.09 -0.53
CA MET A 74 8.81 2.99 -0.95
C MET A 74 8.59 3.04 -2.45
N LEU A 75 8.89 1.97 -3.15
CA LEU A 75 8.48 1.77 -4.53
C LEU A 75 7.01 1.34 -4.55
N CYS A 76 6.16 2.23 -5.07
CA CYS A 76 4.72 2.01 -5.22
C CYS A 76 4.43 1.21 -6.49
N ASP A 77 4.97 1.68 -7.61
CA ASP A 77 4.74 1.11 -8.94
C ASP A 77 6.03 0.97 -9.73
N LEU A 78 6.11 -0.08 -10.55
CA LEU A 78 7.16 -0.24 -11.57
C LEU A 78 6.63 -1.11 -12.72
N PHE A 79 6.09 -0.49 -13.74
CA PHE A 79 5.48 -1.17 -14.86
C PHE A 79 6.13 -0.83 -16.18
N VAL A 80 6.32 -1.83 -17.01
CA VAL A 80 6.86 -1.71 -18.37
C VAL A 80 5.89 -2.38 -19.33
N HIS A 81 5.51 -1.66 -20.38
CA HIS A 81 4.63 -2.20 -21.41
C HIS A 81 5.15 -3.55 -21.94
N PRO A 82 4.31 -4.61 -22.05
CA PRO A 82 4.76 -5.97 -22.37
C PRO A 82 5.63 -6.08 -23.63
N ARG A 83 5.35 -5.26 -24.67
CA ARG A 83 6.14 -5.22 -25.90
C ARG A 83 7.56 -4.64 -25.73
N CYS A 84 7.86 -4.09 -24.56
CA CYS A 84 9.14 -3.46 -24.24
C CYS A 84 9.91 -4.20 -23.12
N HIS A 85 9.44 -5.38 -22.73
CA HIS A 85 10.15 -6.22 -21.77
C HIS A 85 11.52 -6.66 -22.32
N GLY A 86 12.47 -6.91 -21.42
CA GLY A 86 13.83 -7.34 -21.77
C GLY A 86 14.75 -6.22 -22.30
N LEU A 87 14.29 -4.98 -22.39
CA LEU A 87 15.07 -3.83 -22.87
C LEU A 87 15.79 -3.06 -21.74
N GLY A 88 15.71 -3.51 -20.49
CA GLY A 88 16.34 -2.84 -19.33
C GLY A 88 15.61 -1.63 -18.79
N ILE A 89 14.38 -1.33 -19.29
CA ILE A 89 13.61 -0.14 -18.91
C ILE A 89 13.31 -0.12 -17.41
N GLY A 90 12.80 -1.22 -16.85
CA GLY A 90 12.48 -1.31 -15.42
C GLY A 90 13.71 -1.08 -14.53
N GLN A 91 14.86 -1.66 -14.90
CA GLN A 91 16.11 -1.44 -14.18
C GLN A 91 16.58 0.03 -14.24
N ALA A 92 16.43 0.67 -15.39
CA ALA A 92 16.84 2.07 -15.57
C ALA A 92 15.94 3.02 -14.75
N MET A 93 14.60 2.82 -14.78
CA MET A 93 13.66 3.57 -13.93
C MET A 93 13.96 3.38 -12.45
N LEU A 94 14.16 2.14 -12.00
CA LEU A 94 14.47 1.83 -10.61
C LEU A 94 15.76 2.51 -10.15
N GLY A 95 16.79 2.54 -11.02
CA GLY A 95 18.04 3.25 -10.76
C GLY A 95 17.87 4.77 -10.66
N THR A 96 16.87 5.36 -11.30
CA THR A 96 16.52 6.76 -11.16
C THR A 96 15.77 7.02 -9.87
N LEU A 97 14.73 6.24 -9.59
CA LEU A 97 13.84 6.38 -8.44
C LEU A 97 14.58 6.20 -7.10
N TRP A 98 15.52 5.26 -7.02
CA TRP A 98 16.25 4.95 -5.79
C TRP A 98 17.65 5.55 -5.71
N ARG A 99 17.96 6.53 -6.56
CA ARG A 99 19.28 7.19 -6.55
C ARG A 99 19.49 7.95 -5.24
N GLY A 100 20.46 7.50 -4.44
CA GLY A 100 20.80 8.13 -3.17
C GLY A 100 19.92 7.71 -1.99
N GLU A 101 18.96 6.82 -2.19
CA GLU A 101 18.05 6.35 -1.16
C GLU A 101 18.63 5.11 -0.45
N PRO A 102 19.10 5.21 0.80
CA PRO A 102 19.72 4.09 1.52
C PRO A 102 18.68 3.10 2.07
N ARG A 103 17.51 3.59 2.47
CA ARG A 103 16.42 2.78 3.04
C ARG A 103 15.29 2.68 2.03
N ARG A 104 15.03 1.46 1.57
CA ARG A 104 14.12 1.19 0.46
C ARG A 104 13.26 -0.01 0.76
N MET A 105 12.02 0.02 0.27
CA MET A 105 11.09 -1.09 0.37
C MET A 105 10.12 -1.16 -0.82
N THR A 106 9.50 -2.31 -0.98
CA THR A 106 8.37 -2.53 -1.91
C THR A 106 7.60 -3.78 -1.51
N PHE A 107 6.37 -3.91 -2.03
CA PHE A 107 5.62 -5.16 -2.07
C PHE A 107 5.76 -5.75 -3.47
N SER A 108 6.59 -6.79 -3.58
CA SER A 108 6.88 -7.43 -4.85
C SER A 108 5.78 -8.40 -5.23
N SER A 109 5.16 -8.18 -6.39
CA SER A 109 4.27 -9.17 -6.98
C SER A 109 5.02 -10.47 -7.31
N GLN A 110 4.25 -11.54 -7.63
CA GLN A 110 4.80 -12.84 -8.04
C GLN A 110 5.28 -12.86 -9.51
N HIS A 111 5.37 -11.71 -10.16
CA HIS A 111 5.88 -11.65 -11.53
C HIS A 111 7.33 -12.18 -11.59
N PRO A 112 7.69 -13.09 -12.52
CA PRO A 112 9.00 -13.78 -12.51
C PRO A 112 10.22 -12.85 -12.56
N HIS A 113 10.07 -11.63 -13.06
CA HIS A 113 11.16 -10.65 -13.14
C HIS A 113 11.24 -9.71 -11.94
N ALA A 114 10.20 -9.62 -11.09
CA ALA A 114 10.14 -8.67 -9.99
C ALA A 114 11.16 -9.01 -8.89
N LEU A 115 11.07 -10.20 -8.30
CA LEU A 115 11.97 -10.63 -7.23
C LEU A 115 13.46 -10.54 -7.63
N PRO A 116 13.92 -11.07 -8.80
CA PRO A 116 15.31 -10.91 -9.21
C PRO A 116 15.74 -9.45 -9.44
N LEU A 117 14.82 -8.58 -9.88
CA LEU A 117 15.11 -7.16 -10.09
C LEU A 117 15.38 -6.47 -8.76
N TYR A 118 14.50 -6.65 -7.78
CA TYR A 118 14.60 -6.01 -6.46
C TYR A 118 15.77 -6.58 -5.64
N THR A 119 16.05 -7.88 -5.72
CA THR A 119 17.23 -8.48 -5.08
C THR A 119 18.53 -7.90 -5.65
N ARG A 120 18.63 -7.73 -6.97
CA ARG A 120 19.80 -7.05 -7.59
C ARG A 120 19.90 -5.57 -7.21
N ALA A 121 18.78 -4.94 -6.86
CA ALA A 121 18.76 -3.58 -6.33
C ALA A 121 19.08 -3.51 -4.82
N GLY A 122 19.40 -4.64 -4.17
CA GLY A 122 19.84 -4.72 -2.78
C GLY A 122 18.73 -4.85 -1.75
N LEU A 123 17.55 -5.32 -2.15
CA LEU A 123 16.48 -5.65 -1.21
C LEU A 123 16.50 -7.13 -0.88
N ASP A 124 16.26 -7.46 0.39
CA ASP A 124 16.01 -8.81 0.86
C ASP A 124 14.50 -9.07 0.98
N ALA A 125 14.10 -10.34 0.81
CA ALA A 125 12.74 -10.79 0.97
C ALA A 125 12.48 -11.19 2.43
N TRP A 126 11.42 -10.63 3.06
CA TRP A 126 11.20 -10.80 4.50
C TRP A 126 9.96 -11.64 4.85
N TRP A 127 8.78 -11.20 4.41
CA TRP A 127 7.51 -11.85 4.76
C TRP A 127 6.45 -11.64 3.67
N PRO A 128 5.49 -12.59 3.55
CA PRO A 128 4.38 -12.46 2.61
C PRO A 128 3.39 -11.41 3.08
N LEU A 129 2.89 -10.58 2.18
CA LEU A 129 1.68 -9.78 2.35
C LEU A 129 0.50 -10.59 1.81
N LEU A 130 -0.49 -10.85 2.66
CA LEU A 130 -1.66 -11.64 2.34
C LEU A 130 -2.84 -10.73 2.00
N TYR A 131 -3.47 -10.94 0.86
CA TYR A 131 -4.69 -10.25 0.44
C TYR A 131 -5.89 -11.05 0.91
N LEU A 132 -6.41 -10.72 2.09
CA LEU A 132 -7.51 -11.43 2.71
C LEU A 132 -8.85 -10.80 2.36
N ALA A 133 -9.85 -11.62 2.01
CA ALA A 133 -11.21 -11.19 1.75
C ALA A 133 -12.22 -12.12 2.45
N GLY A 134 -13.30 -11.56 2.96
CA GLY A 134 -14.31 -12.34 3.65
C GLY A 134 -15.58 -11.59 4.03
N GLU A 135 -16.55 -12.33 4.56
CA GLU A 135 -17.82 -11.78 5.00
C GLU A 135 -17.67 -11.08 6.36
N VAL A 136 -17.99 -9.79 6.40
CA VAL A 136 -17.89 -8.97 7.61
C VAL A 136 -18.80 -9.50 8.74
N ARG A 137 -20.01 -9.97 8.40
CA ARG A 137 -20.98 -10.52 9.37
C ARG A 137 -20.47 -11.74 10.17
N LYS A 138 -19.39 -12.38 9.71
CA LYS A 138 -18.76 -13.51 10.43
C LYS A 138 -17.79 -13.05 11.51
N LEU A 139 -17.54 -11.75 11.56
CA LEU A 139 -16.72 -11.11 12.58
C LEU A 139 -17.62 -10.50 13.65
N GLY A 140 -17.17 -10.52 14.88
CA GLY A 140 -17.74 -9.74 15.97
C GLY A 140 -16.67 -8.81 16.53
N PRO A 141 -17.00 -7.58 16.92
CA PRO A 141 -16.04 -6.74 17.63
C PRO A 141 -15.63 -7.46 18.92
N ALA A 142 -14.38 -7.30 19.33
CA ALA A 142 -13.89 -7.82 20.58
C ALA A 142 -14.59 -7.11 21.76
N ASP A 143 -14.75 -7.79 22.90
CA ASP A 143 -15.44 -7.25 24.06
C ASP A 143 -14.75 -5.97 24.58
N GLY A 144 -15.51 -4.89 24.70
CA GLY A 144 -15.03 -3.59 25.14
C GLY A 144 -14.32 -2.77 24.07
N TRP A 145 -14.34 -3.24 22.80
CA TRP A 145 -13.77 -2.52 21.68
C TRP A 145 -14.86 -1.82 20.85
N THR A 146 -14.50 -0.68 20.28
CA THR A 146 -15.38 0.10 19.41
C THR A 146 -14.59 0.76 18.28
N THR A 147 -15.24 0.91 17.11
CA THR A 147 -14.76 1.73 16.01
C THR A 147 -15.54 3.03 15.99
N VAL A 148 -14.85 4.16 15.88
CA VAL A 148 -15.44 5.49 15.75
C VAL A 148 -14.88 6.21 14.54
N SER A 149 -15.68 7.09 13.93
CA SER A 149 -15.22 7.93 12.83
C SER A 149 -14.15 8.91 13.33
N GLY A 150 -13.10 9.06 12.55
CA GLY A 150 -12.02 10.02 12.74
C GLY A 150 -11.95 11.04 11.59
N THR A 151 -10.91 11.86 11.61
CA THR A 151 -10.53 12.68 10.45
C THR A 151 -9.18 12.22 9.91
N PRO A 152 -8.86 12.44 8.62
CA PRO A 152 -7.55 12.09 8.06
C PRO A 152 -6.38 12.67 8.85
N GLU A 153 -6.50 13.92 9.31
CA GLU A 153 -5.47 14.61 10.10
C GLU A 153 -5.24 13.94 11.46
N ARG A 154 -6.35 13.53 12.11
CA ARG A 154 -6.26 12.85 13.42
C ARG A 154 -5.61 11.48 13.30
N VAL A 155 -6.01 10.71 12.30
CA VAL A 155 -5.43 9.38 12.03
C VAL A 155 -3.96 9.50 11.68
N ALA A 156 -3.59 10.42 10.80
CA ALA A 156 -2.19 10.68 10.45
C ALA A 156 -1.34 11.09 11.66
N ALA A 157 -1.87 11.95 12.55
CA ALA A 157 -1.15 12.36 13.77
C ALA A 157 -0.93 11.18 14.74
N LEU A 158 -1.88 10.27 14.84
CA LEU A 158 -1.73 9.04 15.65
C LEU A 158 -0.69 8.10 15.05
N GLU A 159 -0.76 7.87 13.74
CA GLU A 159 0.23 7.05 13.05
C GLU A 159 1.64 7.63 13.20
N GLN A 160 1.81 8.94 12.96
CA GLN A 160 3.09 9.61 13.14
C GLN A 160 3.63 9.46 14.57
N GLN A 161 2.76 9.57 15.57
CA GLN A 161 3.14 9.37 16.97
C GLN A 161 3.64 7.94 17.25
N TRP A 162 3.04 6.92 16.60
CA TRP A 162 3.36 5.52 16.88
C TRP A 162 4.50 4.96 16.02
N THR A 163 4.63 5.45 14.80
CA THR A 163 5.55 4.89 13.79
C THR A 163 6.64 5.87 13.35
N GLY A 164 6.44 7.16 13.58
CA GLY A 164 7.30 8.23 13.05
C GLY A 164 7.01 8.59 11.59
N ALA A 165 6.06 7.93 10.92
CA ALA A 165 5.73 8.16 9.53
C ALA A 165 4.72 9.31 9.38
N ASP A 166 5.07 10.38 8.65
CA ASP A 166 4.10 11.38 8.21
C ASP A 166 3.39 10.89 6.95
N ARG A 167 2.10 10.59 7.08
CA ARG A 167 1.24 10.09 6.00
C ARG A 167 -0.03 10.93 5.81
N GLY A 168 0.03 12.19 6.21
CA GLY A 168 -1.13 13.08 6.15
C GLY A 168 -1.73 13.23 4.74
N ALA A 169 -0.89 13.30 3.70
CA ALA A 169 -1.35 13.34 2.32
C ALA A 169 -2.06 12.05 1.89
N ASP A 170 -1.50 10.89 2.28
CA ASP A 170 -2.02 9.58 1.94
C ASP A 170 -3.37 9.32 2.62
N HIS A 171 -3.52 9.64 3.91
CA HIS A 171 -4.79 9.52 4.62
C HIS A 171 -5.90 10.38 4.00
N ARG A 172 -5.58 11.60 3.54
CA ARG A 172 -6.54 12.44 2.80
C ARG A 172 -6.91 11.81 1.46
N ALA A 173 -5.93 11.27 0.74
CA ALA A 173 -6.15 10.60 -0.54
C ALA A 173 -7.04 9.37 -0.37
N TRP A 174 -6.75 8.49 0.59
CA TRP A 174 -7.60 7.33 0.86
C TRP A 174 -9.02 7.72 1.31
N ALA A 175 -9.14 8.71 2.18
CA ALA A 175 -10.45 9.18 2.65
C ALA A 175 -11.29 9.86 1.55
N ALA A 176 -10.66 10.39 0.51
CA ALA A 176 -11.34 10.98 -0.65
C ALA A 176 -11.84 9.94 -1.67
N ARG A 177 -11.42 8.66 -1.56
CA ARG A 177 -11.88 7.59 -2.44
C ARG A 177 -13.35 7.22 -2.20
N PRO A 178 -14.01 6.53 -3.16
CA PRO A 178 -15.33 5.96 -2.92
C PRO A 178 -15.34 5.14 -1.61
N GLY A 179 -16.33 5.35 -0.77
CA GLY A 179 -16.43 4.70 0.54
C GLY A 179 -15.35 5.09 1.55
N GLY A 180 -14.54 6.11 1.24
CA GLY A 180 -13.42 6.54 2.08
C GLY A 180 -13.87 7.08 3.43
N GLN A 181 -13.30 6.54 4.51
CA GLN A 181 -13.61 6.93 5.89
C GLN A 181 -12.38 6.71 6.78
N SER A 182 -11.98 7.73 7.52
CA SER A 182 -11.00 7.58 8.59
C SER A 182 -11.65 7.02 9.85
N VAL A 183 -10.97 6.09 10.51
CA VAL A 183 -11.47 5.39 11.70
C VAL A 183 -10.43 5.34 12.82
N GLU A 184 -10.91 5.44 14.05
CA GLU A 184 -10.15 5.14 15.26
C GLU A 184 -10.76 3.89 15.92
N VAL A 185 -9.92 2.97 16.37
CA VAL A 185 -10.33 1.78 17.11
C VAL A 185 -9.90 1.92 18.56
N ARG A 186 -10.86 1.75 19.45
CA ARG A 186 -10.70 2.07 20.88
C ARG A 186 -11.03 0.88 21.75
N ARG A 187 -10.30 0.79 22.86
CA ARG A 187 -10.59 -0.15 23.96
C ARG A 187 -10.69 0.65 25.27
N GLY A 188 -11.86 0.58 25.93
CA GLY A 188 -12.08 1.27 27.21
C GLY A 188 -11.87 2.79 27.17
N GLY A 189 -11.85 3.41 25.99
CA GLY A 189 -11.59 4.85 25.78
C GLY A 189 -10.21 5.18 25.19
N ASP A 190 -9.23 4.29 25.30
CA ASP A 190 -7.90 4.47 24.71
C ASP A 190 -7.94 4.15 23.22
N VAL A 191 -7.32 4.98 22.38
CA VAL A 191 -7.15 4.72 20.94
C VAL A 191 -5.94 3.80 20.77
N LEU A 192 -6.18 2.58 20.25
CA LEU A 192 -5.14 1.57 20.06
C LEU A 192 -4.83 1.30 18.59
N ALA A 193 -5.71 1.71 17.66
CA ALA A 193 -5.41 1.69 16.25
C ALA A 193 -6.13 2.84 15.53
N ALA A 194 -5.56 3.26 14.40
CA ALA A 194 -6.12 4.30 13.57
C ALA A 194 -5.80 4.01 12.10
N GLY A 195 -6.75 4.25 11.21
CA GLY A 195 -6.57 3.91 9.81
C GLY A 195 -7.65 4.49 8.91
N THR A 196 -7.64 4.06 7.66
CA THR A 196 -8.61 4.49 6.65
C THR A 196 -9.19 3.28 5.95
N VAL A 197 -10.52 3.30 5.84
CA VAL A 197 -11.31 2.39 5.00
C VAL A 197 -11.53 3.07 3.67
N ALA A 198 -11.48 2.36 2.58
CA ALA A 198 -11.76 2.89 1.24
C ALA A 198 -12.07 1.77 0.25
N GLY A 199 -12.49 2.16 -0.96
CA GLY A 199 -12.79 1.28 -2.06
C GLY A 199 -14.27 1.20 -2.37
N ALA A 200 -14.61 0.55 -3.46
CA ALA A 200 -15.99 0.29 -3.88
C ALA A 200 -16.17 -1.18 -4.30
N GLY A 201 -17.38 -1.71 -4.17
CA GLY A 201 -17.68 -3.09 -4.55
C GLY A 201 -16.71 -4.10 -3.92
N PRO A 202 -16.08 -4.98 -4.72
CA PRO A 202 -15.19 -6.03 -4.21
C PRO A 202 -13.87 -5.49 -3.65
N GLU A 203 -13.49 -4.24 -3.93
CA GLU A 203 -12.28 -3.61 -3.42
C GLU A 203 -12.49 -2.85 -2.10
N PHE A 204 -13.72 -2.83 -1.56
CA PHE A 204 -14.03 -2.14 -0.31
C PHE A 204 -13.37 -2.84 0.88
N GLY A 205 -12.67 -2.09 1.69
CA GLY A 205 -12.03 -2.67 2.87
C GLY A 205 -11.13 -1.71 3.66
N LEU A 206 -10.33 -2.29 4.53
CA LEU A 206 -9.34 -1.56 5.31
C LEU A 206 -8.12 -1.29 4.43
N ALA A 207 -8.02 -0.06 3.95
CA ALA A 207 -6.97 0.35 3.02
C ALA A 207 -5.61 0.48 3.71
N HIS A 208 -5.60 1.06 4.91
CA HIS A 208 -4.39 1.23 5.72
C HIS A 208 -4.74 1.40 7.18
N MET A 209 -3.92 0.85 8.10
CA MET A 209 -4.06 1.06 9.54
C MET A 209 -2.73 0.89 10.25
N ALA A 210 -2.46 1.77 11.21
CA ALA A 210 -1.40 1.61 12.19
C ALA A 210 -2.00 1.23 13.55
N VAL A 211 -1.32 0.34 14.26
CA VAL A 211 -1.62 -0.05 15.64
C VAL A 211 -0.60 0.59 16.56
N ALA A 212 -1.04 1.04 17.72
CA ALA A 212 -0.18 1.70 18.71
C ALA A 212 1.01 0.80 19.11
N ALA A 213 2.21 1.37 19.16
CA ALA A 213 3.43 0.63 19.43
C ALA A 213 3.43 -0.12 20.78
N HIS A 214 2.66 0.37 21.77
CA HIS A 214 2.51 -0.25 23.09
C HIS A 214 1.41 -1.33 23.16
N ALA A 215 0.60 -1.51 22.13
CA ALA A 215 -0.44 -2.53 22.07
C ALA A 215 0.17 -3.93 22.06
N SER A 216 -0.47 -4.89 22.73
CA SER A 216 -0.10 -6.29 22.65
C SER A 216 -0.45 -6.90 21.29
N ASP A 217 -0.01 -8.12 21.03
CA ASP A 217 -0.40 -8.84 19.82
C ASP A 217 -1.90 -9.15 19.78
N ASP A 218 -2.49 -9.49 20.94
CA ASP A 218 -3.93 -9.68 21.06
C ASP A 218 -4.68 -8.38 20.76
N ASP A 219 -4.21 -7.24 21.30
CA ASP A 219 -4.79 -5.93 20.99
C ASP A 219 -4.69 -5.60 19.51
N ALA A 220 -3.60 -5.95 18.85
CA ALA A 220 -3.44 -5.70 17.41
C ALA A 220 -4.41 -6.57 16.57
N ALA A 221 -4.61 -7.83 16.96
CA ALA A 221 -5.61 -8.69 16.31
C ALA A 221 -7.02 -8.14 16.52
N ASP A 222 -7.38 -7.83 17.76
CA ASP A 222 -8.70 -7.32 18.14
C ASP A 222 -9.01 -5.99 17.47
N ALA A 223 -8.03 -5.10 17.33
CA ALA A 223 -8.18 -3.82 16.64
C ALA A 223 -8.56 -4.01 15.17
N VAL A 224 -7.83 -4.84 14.43
CA VAL A 224 -8.12 -5.12 13.01
C VAL A 224 -9.48 -5.80 12.85
N ILE A 225 -9.79 -6.79 13.68
CA ILE A 225 -11.07 -7.51 13.64
C ILE A 225 -12.22 -6.54 13.94
N THR A 226 -12.08 -5.69 14.96
CA THR A 226 -13.10 -4.71 15.34
C THR A 226 -13.31 -3.67 14.23
N ALA A 227 -12.23 -3.18 13.61
CA ALA A 227 -12.33 -2.28 12.46
C ALA A 227 -13.12 -2.93 11.32
N LEU A 228 -12.78 -4.15 10.94
CA LEU A 228 -13.45 -4.88 9.87
C LEU A 228 -14.91 -5.22 10.22
N ALA A 229 -15.20 -5.61 11.46
CA ALA A 229 -16.55 -5.90 11.93
C ALA A 229 -17.48 -4.66 11.93
N GLY A 230 -16.90 -3.47 12.04
CA GLY A 230 -17.61 -2.19 11.98
C GLY A 230 -17.92 -1.71 10.56
N LEU A 231 -17.48 -2.42 9.51
CA LEU A 231 -17.75 -2.05 8.12
C LEU A 231 -19.15 -2.48 7.68
N ASP A 232 -19.73 -1.73 6.75
CA ASP A 232 -20.99 -2.06 6.09
C ASP A 232 -20.83 -2.06 4.56
N PRO A 233 -20.08 -3.05 4.02
CA PRO A 233 -19.85 -3.14 2.58
C PRO A 233 -21.12 -3.53 1.83
N PRO A 234 -21.37 -2.98 0.61
CA PRO A 234 -22.60 -3.22 -0.15
C PRO A 234 -22.91 -4.69 -0.43
N ASP A 235 -21.88 -5.52 -0.59
CA ASP A 235 -22.02 -6.97 -0.84
C ASP A 235 -21.77 -7.82 0.41
N GLY A 236 -21.63 -7.20 1.59
CA GLY A 236 -21.35 -7.87 2.86
C GLY A 236 -19.93 -8.41 2.99
N ARG A 237 -19.03 -8.10 2.05
CA ARG A 237 -17.63 -8.56 2.03
C ARG A 237 -16.68 -7.39 2.12
N ALA A 238 -15.55 -7.61 2.79
CA ALA A 238 -14.46 -6.63 2.87
C ALA A 238 -13.12 -7.30 2.58
N ARG A 239 -12.14 -6.45 2.27
CA ARG A 239 -10.73 -6.81 2.05
C ARG A 239 -9.82 -6.19 3.08
N VAL A 240 -8.67 -6.83 3.28
CA VAL A 240 -7.54 -6.29 4.06
C VAL A 240 -6.25 -6.93 3.59
N CYS A 241 -5.19 -6.13 3.46
CA CYS A 241 -3.84 -6.62 3.23
C CYS A 241 -3.12 -6.76 4.56
N LEU A 242 -2.70 -7.98 4.92
CA LEU A 242 -2.01 -8.23 6.17
C LEU A 242 -0.65 -8.88 5.96
N PRO A 243 0.40 -8.39 6.66
CA PRO A 243 1.63 -9.15 6.80
C PRO A 243 1.35 -10.58 7.31
N GLY A 244 2.00 -11.60 6.76
CA GLY A 244 1.83 -12.97 7.22
C GLY A 244 2.03 -13.17 8.74
N PRO A 245 3.00 -12.46 9.39
CA PRO A 245 3.19 -12.49 10.84
C PRO A 245 2.11 -11.74 11.66
N HIS A 246 1.19 -10.99 11.02
CA HIS A 246 0.21 -10.19 11.74
C HIS A 246 -0.74 -11.06 12.57
N PRO A 247 -0.99 -10.74 13.86
CA PRO A 247 -1.78 -11.60 14.74
C PRO A 247 -3.24 -11.76 14.31
N ALA A 248 -3.82 -10.86 13.53
CA ALA A 248 -5.18 -10.98 12.99
C ALA A 248 -5.32 -12.03 11.87
N VAL A 249 -4.24 -12.50 11.25
CA VAL A 249 -4.32 -13.44 10.12
C VAL A 249 -5.00 -14.75 10.54
N ARG A 250 -4.59 -15.33 11.66
CA ARG A 250 -5.13 -16.61 12.13
C ARG A 250 -6.63 -16.56 12.45
N PRO A 251 -7.14 -15.58 13.24
CA PRO A 251 -8.57 -15.50 13.53
C PRO A 251 -9.41 -15.17 12.28
N LEU A 252 -8.93 -14.35 11.34
CA LEU A 252 -9.64 -14.08 10.09
C LEU A 252 -9.78 -15.34 9.24
N LEU A 253 -8.72 -16.14 9.08
CA LEU A 253 -8.77 -17.41 8.36
C LEU A 253 -9.72 -18.40 9.08
N ALA A 254 -9.71 -18.44 10.40
CA ALA A 254 -10.62 -19.27 11.19
C ALA A 254 -12.09 -18.86 11.03
N ALA A 255 -12.36 -17.55 10.81
CA ALA A 255 -13.69 -17.03 10.49
C ALA A 255 -14.11 -17.29 9.03
N GLY A 256 -13.27 -17.97 8.24
CA GLY A 256 -13.56 -18.35 6.85
C GLY A 256 -13.18 -17.28 5.81
N TRP A 257 -12.39 -16.29 6.20
CA TRP A 257 -11.75 -15.40 5.24
C TRP A 257 -10.77 -16.17 4.37
N ARG A 258 -10.57 -15.75 3.14
CA ARG A 258 -9.70 -16.42 2.17
C ARG A 258 -8.57 -15.49 1.74
N ASN A 259 -7.44 -16.10 1.39
CA ASN A 259 -6.34 -15.39 0.77
C ASN A 259 -6.46 -15.47 -0.75
N ASP A 260 -6.68 -14.33 -1.39
CA ASP A 260 -6.90 -14.25 -2.85
C ASP A 260 -5.60 -14.03 -3.62
N ALA A 261 -4.61 -13.37 -2.99
CA ALA A 261 -3.30 -13.09 -3.59
C ALA A 261 -2.21 -12.96 -2.52
N VAL A 262 -0.96 -12.99 -2.95
CA VAL A 262 0.21 -12.82 -2.09
C VAL A 262 1.24 -11.97 -2.79
N ASP A 263 1.72 -10.92 -2.12
CA ASP A 263 2.94 -10.22 -2.47
C ASP A 263 4.05 -10.54 -1.46
N LEU A 264 5.26 -10.14 -1.76
CA LEU A 264 6.40 -10.34 -0.89
C LEU A 264 6.95 -8.98 -0.44
N PHE A 265 6.93 -8.72 0.84
CA PHE A 265 7.62 -7.55 1.39
C PHE A 265 9.13 -7.69 1.19
N MET A 266 9.70 -6.74 0.48
CA MET A 266 11.13 -6.65 0.22
C MET A 266 11.66 -5.30 0.69
N ALA A 267 12.76 -5.32 1.42
CA ALA A 267 13.33 -4.12 1.99
C ALA A 267 14.85 -4.26 2.23
N THR A 268 15.52 -3.13 2.37
CA THR A 268 16.93 -3.07 2.82
C THR A 268 17.10 -3.39 4.30
N ASP A 269 16.02 -3.33 5.10
CA ASP A 269 16.01 -3.56 6.54
C ASP A 269 14.63 -4.13 6.94
N PRO A 270 14.56 -5.27 7.67
CA PRO A 270 13.30 -5.87 8.11
C PRO A 270 12.48 -5.00 9.06
N GLY A 271 13.14 -4.09 9.78
CA GLY A 271 12.51 -3.20 10.76
C GLY A 271 11.86 -1.94 10.16
N ILE A 272 11.79 -1.82 8.83
CA ILE A 272 11.14 -0.67 8.17
C ILE A 272 9.62 -0.65 8.48
N ILE A 273 8.99 -1.82 8.47
CA ILE A 273 7.58 -1.99 8.89
C ILE A 273 7.54 -3.03 10.00
N ASP A 274 6.84 -2.73 11.11
CA ASP A 274 6.50 -3.76 12.08
C ASP A 274 5.34 -4.61 11.54
N PRO A 275 5.58 -5.85 11.10
CA PRO A 275 4.56 -6.68 10.48
C PRO A 275 3.45 -7.11 11.44
N ARG A 276 3.61 -6.85 12.74
CA ARG A 276 2.62 -7.20 13.76
C ARG A 276 1.70 -6.03 14.12
N ARG A 277 2.02 -4.81 13.67
CA ARG A 277 1.33 -3.56 14.02
C ARG A 277 0.86 -2.76 12.81
N ALA A 278 1.20 -3.18 11.61
CA ALA A 278 0.84 -2.48 10.39
C ALA A 278 -0.16 -3.27 9.55
N VAL A 279 -1.15 -2.56 9.01
CA VAL A 279 -1.99 -2.97 7.89
C VAL A 279 -1.60 -2.07 6.72
N PRO A 280 -0.63 -2.49 5.90
CA PRO A 280 -0.13 -1.63 4.82
C PRO A 280 -1.08 -1.59 3.63
N SER A 281 -1.06 -0.46 2.91
CA SER A 281 -1.68 -0.34 1.59
C SER A 281 -0.63 -0.70 0.52
N PRO A 282 -0.78 -1.80 -0.26
CA PRO A 282 0.25 -2.23 -1.20
C PRO A 282 0.74 -1.15 -2.17
N PRO A 283 -0.13 -0.30 -2.75
CA PRO A 283 0.32 0.77 -3.65
C PRO A 283 0.93 1.97 -2.94
N MET A 284 0.75 2.10 -1.61
CA MET A 284 1.22 3.28 -0.87
C MET A 284 1.81 2.93 0.51
N ALA A 285 1.87 1.64 0.90
CA ALA A 285 2.32 1.03 2.16
C ALA A 285 1.62 1.48 3.41
#